data_cdcb56de1b61a7e88641438fffc4ed66
#
_entry.id   cdcb56de1b61a7e88641438fffc4ed66
#
_cell.length_a   1.000
_cell.length_b   1.000
_cell.length_c   1.000
_cell.angle_alpha   90.00
_cell.angle_beta   90.00
_cell.angle_gamma   90.00
#
_symmetry.space_group_name_H-M   'P 1'
#
loop_
_entity.id
_entity.type
_entity.pdbx_description
1 polymer ?
#
loop_
_entity_poly.entity_id
_entity_poly.type
_entity_poly.pdbx_seq_one_letter_code
_entity_poly.pdbx_strand_id
1 'polypeptide(L)'
;MQEFFNDYVQSLETYIMFRIKETVAKITPELVAKNRKPIMLSMGAPTANPPQKLIDDLKLALDEKGAHLYSSPKGEKFYREAIAKRMKNRFGVELNPDTEIFSLIGSKEGLANFIRVLINPTTVDEDKEIILVPDPGYASYKEMVK
;
A
#
# COMPACT_ATOMS: atom_id res chain seq x y z
N MET A 1 -22.91 4.44 -19.80
CA MET A 1 -22.23 3.91 -18.58
C MET A 1 -21.50 4.97 -17.77
N GLN A 2 -20.97 6.04 -18.36
CA GLN A 2 -20.27 7.12 -17.63
C GLN A 2 -21.20 7.92 -16.68
N GLU A 3 -22.48 8.03 -16.95
CA GLU A 3 -23.45 8.77 -16.14
C GLU A 3 -23.72 8.22 -14.72
N PHE A 4 -23.29 6.98 -14.44
CA PHE A 4 -23.46 6.36 -13.13
C PHE A 4 -22.33 6.65 -12.13
N PHE A 5 -21.21 7.20 -12.59
CA PHE A 5 -20.09 7.52 -11.73
C PHE A 5 -20.13 9.00 -11.31
N ASN A 6 -19.78 9.26 -10.07
CA ASN A 6 -19.65 10.64 -9.58
C ASN A 6 -18.46 11.35 -10.26
N ASP A 7 -18.44 12.68 -10.19
CA ASP A 7 -17.43 13.51 -10.85
C ASP A 7 -16.00 13.19 -10.37
N TYR A 8 -15.84 12.82 -9.11
CA TYR A 8 -14.55 12.40 -8.57
C TYR A 8 -14.01 11.17 -9.31
N VAL A 9 -14.82 10.12 -9.46
CA VAL A 9 -14.41 8.90 -10.18
C VAL A 9 -14.10 9.19 -11.64
N GLN A 10 -14.87 10.07 -12.28
CA GLN A 10 -14.65 10.49 -13.66
C GLN A 10 -13.34 11.29 -13.84
N SER A 11 -12.92 12.02 -12.80
CA SER A 11 -11.69 12.83 -12.81
C SER A 11 -10.41 12.00 -12.59
N LEU A 12 -10.53 10.73 -12.20
CA LEU A 12 -9.37 9.87 -11.94
C LEU A 12 -8.62 9.53 -13.24
N GLU A 13 -7.33 9.81 -13.24
CA GLU A 13 -6.46 9.41 -14.34
C GLU A 13 -6.20 7.91 -14.32
N THR A 14 -5.96 7.34 -15.49
CA THR A 14 -5.50 5.95 -15.58
C THR A 14 -4.19 5.76 -14.82
N TYR A 15 -4.19 4.85 -13.87
CA TYR A 15 -3.01 4.57 -13.04
C TYR A 15 -1.78 4.27 -13.89
N ILE A 16 -0.68 4.97 -13.62
CA ILE A 16 0.53 4.98 -14.43
C ILE A 16 1.06 3.58 -14.78
N MET A 17 0.90 2.60 -13.88
CA MET A 17 1.38 1.23 -14.12
C MET A 17 0.60 0.51 -15.23
N PHE A 18 -0.68 0.84 -15.46
CA PHE A 18 -1.42 0.32 -16.62
C PHE A 18 -0.88 0.90 -17.91
N ARG A 19 -0.60 2.20 -17.96
CA ARG A 19 -0.01 2.87 -19.13
C ARG A 19 1.37 2.29 -19.47
N ILE A 20 2.19 2.04 -18.45
CA ILE A 20 3.50 1.39 -18.64
C ILE A 20 3.32 -0.02 -19.21
N LYS A 21 2.39 -0.82 -18.65
CA LYS A 21 2.10 -2.18 -19.14
C LYS A 21 1.65 -2.18 -20.60
N GLU A 22 0.78 -1.27 -20.99
CA GLU A 22 0.34 -1.12 -22.37
C GLU A 22 1.50 -0.74 -23.30
N THR A 23 2.36 0.18 -22.87
CA THR A 23 3.54 0.59 -23.64
C THR A 23 4.49 -0.59 -23.85
N VAL A 24 4.78 -1.35 -22.79
CA VAL A 24 5.61 -2.56 -22.88
C VAL A 24 5.01 -3.58 -23.83
N ALA A 25 3.68 -3.80 -23.75
CA ALA A 25 3.00 -4.74 -24.66
C ALA A 25 3.15 -4.33 -26.14
N LYS A 26 3.10 -3.03 -26.44
CA LYS A 26 3.27 -2.51 -27.81
C LYS A 26 4.67 -2.72 -28.35
N ILE A 27 5.72 -2.53 -27.54
CA ILE A 27 7.12 -2.62 -28.02
C ILE A 27 7.68 -4.04 -27.95
N THR A 28 7.10 -4.93 -27.15
CA THR A 28 7.59 -6.31 -26.97
C THR A 28 7.72 -7.09 -28.28
N PRO A 29 6.74 -7.06 -29.24
CA PRO A 29 6.86 -7.80 -30.49
C PRO A 29 8.09 -7.39 -31.30
N GLU A 30 8.40 -6.09 -31.39
CA GLU A 30 9.58 -5.60 -32.10
C GLU A 30 10.89 -6.07 -31.45
N LEU A 31 10.94 -6.08 -30.13
CA LEU A 31 12.10 -6.54 -29.39
C LEU A 31 12.33 -8.03 -29.61
N VAL A 32 11.27 -8.84 -29.56
CA VAL A 32 11.33 -10.27 -29.80
C VAL A 32 11.78 -10.56 -31.24
N ALA A 33 11.27 -9.84 -32.20
CA ALA A 33 11.71 -9.98 -33.62
C ALA A 33 13.21 -9.69 -33.79
N LYS A 34 13.79 -8.85 -32.92
CA LYS A 34 15.23 -8.54 -32.90
C LYS A 34 16.03 -9.45 -31.94
N ASN A 35 15.45 -10.55 -31.50
CA ASN A 35 16.01 -11.46 -30.48
C ASN A 35 16.42 -10.74 -29.18
N ARG A 36 15.63 -9.75 -28.74
CA ARG A 36 15.83 -8.98 -27.51
C ARG A 36 14.65 -9.19 -26.57
N LYS A 37 14.90 -9.09 -25.26
CA LYS A 37 13.84 -9.12 -24.23
C LYS A 37 13.71 -7.72 -23.58
N PRO A 38 12.49 -7.28 -23.26
CA PRO A 38 12.31 -6.04 -22.50
C PRO A 38 12.94 -6.18 -21.11
N ILE A 39 13.66 -5.15 -20.67
CA ILE A 39 14.19 -5.05 -19.31
C ILE A 39 13.24 -4.18 -18.52
N MET A 40 12.57 -4.77 -17.54
CA MET A 40 11.56 -4.10 -16.71
C MET A 40 12.21 -3.40 -15.52
N LEU A 41 12.37 -2.07 -15.63
CA LEU A 41 12.88 -1.21 -14.55
C LEU A 41 11.76 -0.35 -13.91
N SER A 42 10.52 -0.56 -14.32
CA SER A 42 9.37 0.26 -13.89
C SER A 42 8.75 -0.16 -12.56
N MET A 43 9.11 -1.34 -12.06
CA MET A 43 8.50 -1.89 -10.84
C MET A 43 9.59 -2.37 -9.89
N GLY A 44 9.68 -1.74 -8.72
CA GLY A 44 10.54 -2.17 -7.62
C GLY A 44 9.81 -3.21 -6.76
N ALA A 45 10.00 -4.50 -7.07
CA ALA A 45 9.45 -5.59 -6.27
C ALA A 45 10.59 -6.45 -5.69
N PRO A 46 10.42 -7.03 -4.49
CA PRO A 46 11.34 -8.02 -3.97
C PRO A 46 11.44 -9.20 -4.92
N THR A 47 12.67 -9.62 -5.25
CA THR A 47 12.94 -10.76 -6.15
C THR A 47 13.40 -12.00 -5.40
N ALA A 48 13.87 -11.86 -4.17
CA ALA A 48 14.26 -12.96 -3.31
C ALA A 48 13.04 -13.66 -2.72
N ASN A 49 13.09 -14.98 -2.65
CA ASN A 49 12.09 -15.75 -1.91
C ASN A 49 12.16 -15.42 -0.41
N PRO A 50 11.05 -15.48 0.32
CA PRO A 50 11.07 -15.35 1.77
C PRO A 50 11.90 -16.49 2.38
N PRO A 51 12.55 -16.26 3.54
CA PRO A 51 13.26 -17.33 4.25
C PRO A 51 12.35 -18.53 4.51
N GLN A 52 12.87 -19.75 4.34
CA GLN A 52 12.09 -20.99 4.49
C GLN A 52 11.40 -21.07 5.86
N LYS A 53 12.09 -20.62 6.91
CA LYS A 53 11.49 -20.57 8.26
C LYS A 53 10.18 -19.78 8.31
N LEU A 54 10.08 -18.63 7.61
CA LEU A 54 8.84 -17.86 7.59
C LEU A 54 7.70 -18.60 6.88
N ILE A 55 8.03 -19.35 5.84
CA ILE A 55 7.05 -20.19 5.13
C ILE A 55 6.54 -21.29 6.05
N ASP A 56 7.44 -21.95 6.77
CA ASP A 56 7.08 -23.05 7.67
C ASP A 56 6.30 -22.55 8.89
N ASP A 57 6.71 -21.44 9.49
CA ASP A 57 5.96 -20.78 10.58
C ASP A 57 4.55 -20.37 10.13
N LEU A 58 4.39 -19.84 8.90
CA LEU A 58 3.08 -19.51 8.35
C LEU A 58 2.17 -20.74 8.19
N LYS A 59 2.73 -21.86 7.70
CA LYS A 59 1.98 -23.11 7.57
C LYS A 59 1.48 -23.60 8.94
N LEU A 60 2.34 -23.56 9.96
CA LEU A 60 1.96 -23.93 11.32
C LEU A 60 0.86 -23.00 11.88
N ALA A 61 0.99 -21.70 11.65
CA ALA A 61 0.00 -20.72 12.13
C ALA A 61 -1.39 -20.91 11.49
N LEU A 62 -1.48 -21.43 10.26
CA LEU A 62 -2.76 -21.74 9.63
C LEU A 62 -3.54 -22.88 10.31
N ASP A 63 -2.82 -23.79 10.96
CA ASP A 63 -3.41 -24.91 11.72
C ASP A 63 -3.82 -24.52 13.14
N GLU A 64 -3.49 -23.30 13.60
CA GLU A 64 -3.86 -22.83 14.92
C GLU A 64 -5.38 -22.64 15.05
N LYS A 65 -5.90 -23.00 16.23
CA LYS A 65 -7.34 -22.82 16.52
C LYS A 65 -7.70 -21.33 16.43
N GLY A 66 -8.61 -21.00 15.53
CA GLY A 66 -9.12 -19.65 15.35
C GLY A 66 -8.37 -18.81 14.30
N ALA A 67 -7.37 -19.36 13.63
CA ALA A 67 -6.63 -18.65 12.58
C ALA A 67 -7.52 -18.09 11.45
N HIS A 68 -8.71 -18.68 11.24
CA HIS A 68 -9.70 -18.29 10.24
C HIS A 68 -10.80 -17.34 10.77
N LEU A 69 -10.75 -16.94 12.03
CA LEU A 69 -11.73 -16.04 12.62
C LEU A 69 -11.42 -14.58 12.31
N TYR A 70 -12.40 -13.71 12.52
CA TYR A 70 -12.16 -12.27 12.45
C TYR A 70 -11.13 -11.83 13.47
N SER A 71 -10.16 -11.06 13.05
CA SER A 71 -9.20 -10.44 13.96
C SER A 71 -9.82 -9.23 14.69
N SER A 72 -9.16 -8.80 15.75
CA SER A 72 -9.48 -7.53 16.41
C SER A 72 -9.39 -6.36 15.42
N PRO A 73 -10.31 -5.35 15.49
CA PRO A 73 -10.25 -4.16 14.62
C PRO A 73 -8.91 -3.41 14.65
N LYS A 74 -8.19 -3.47 15.77
CA LYS A 74 -6.84 -2.89 15.89
C LYS A 74 -5.73 -3.83 15.38
N GLY A 75 -6.05 -5.05 15.03
CA GLY A 75 -5.11 -6.15 14.83
C GLY A 75 -4.81 -6.93 16.11
N GLU A 76 -4.30 -8.13 15.97
CA GLU A 76 -4.03 -9.02 17.09
C GLU A 76 -3.00 -8.45 18.07
N LYS A 77 -3.22 -8.64 19.35
CA LYS A 77 -2.36 -8.09 20.40
C LYS A 77 -0.92 -8.56 20.26
N PHE A 78 -0.71 -9.86 20.05
CA PHE A 78 0.63 -10.43 19.88
C PHE A 78 1.38 -9.81 18.69
N TYR A 79 0.68 -9.49 17.60
CA TYR A 79 1.24 -8.82 16.44
C TYR A 79 1.68 -7.38 16.77
N ARG A 80 0.83 -6.62 17.45
CA ARG A 80 1.15 -5.25 17.87
C ARG A 80 2.31 -5.19 18.87
N GLU A 81 2.38 -6.13 19.80
CA GLU A 81 3.51 -6.30 20.74
C GLU A 81 4.81 -6.65 19.99
N ALA A 82 4.74 -7.53 19.00
CA ALA A 82 5.90 -7.85 18.15
C ALA A 82 6.41 -6.64 17.37
N ILE A 83 5.52 -5.79 16.87
CA ILE A 83 5.88 -4.53 16.20
C ILE A 83 6.52 -3.56 17.19
N ALA A 84 5.96 -3.36 18.38
CA ALA A 84 6.55 -2.51 19.43
C ALA A 84 7.96 -2.97 19.80
N LYS A 85 8.14 -4.27 20.01
CA LYS A 85 9.46 -4.87 20.26
C LYS A 85 10.44 -4.64 19.11
N ARG A 86 9.99 -4.80 17.85
CA ARG A 86 10.82 -4.52 16.67
C ARG A 86 11.23 -3.04 16.60
N MET A 87 10.32 -2.12 16.85
CA MET A 87 10.59 -0.68 16.84
C MET A 87 11.64 -0.31 17.89
N LYS A 88 11.49 -0.82 19.11
CA LYS A 88 12.47 -0.64 20.18
C LYS A 88 13.85 -1.21 19.79
N ASN A 89 13.91 -2.46 19.34
CA ASN A 89 15.18 -3.14 19.06
C ASN A 89 15.92 -2.59 17.84
N ARG A 90 15.19 -2.15 16.81
CA ARG A 90 15.77 -1.71 15.53
C ARG A 90 16.07 -0.21 15.51
N PHE A 91 15.22 0.59 16.13
CA PHE A 91 15.23 2.05 16.00
C PHE A 91 15.34 2.78 17.34
N GLY A 92 15.30 2.06 18.47
CA GLY A 92 15.30 2.68 19.80
C GLY A 92 13.99 3.39 20.16
N VAL A 93 12.93 3.17 19.39
CA VAL A 93 11.63 3.83 19.57
C VAL A 93 10.73 2.95 20.43
N GLU A 94 10.27 3.48 21.56
CA GLU A 94 9.29 2.83 22.42
C GLU A 94 7.88 3.24 22.01
N LEU A 95 7.03 2.26 21.73
CA LEU A 95 5.64 2.46 21.36
C LEU A 95 4.74 1.61 22.27
N ASN A 96 3.61 2.19 22.65
CA ASN A 96 2.55 1.49 23.35
C ASN A 96 1.74 0.64 22.35
N PRO A 97 1.73 -0.70 22.46
CA PRO A 97 1.04 -1.54 21.47
C PRO A 97 -0.47 -1.37 21.48
N ASP A 98 -1.07 -0.80 22.53
CA ASP A 98 -2.52 -0.65 22.64
C ASP A 98 -3.05 0.69 22.11
N THR A 99 -2.20 1.72 22.04
CA THR A 99 -2.60 3.09 21.68
C THR A 99 -1.86 3.67 20.50
N GLU A 100 -0.67 3.13 20.14
CA GLU A 100 0.20 3.72 19.12
C GLU A 100 0.48 2.77 17.94
N ILE A 101 -0.10 1.56 17.94
CA ILE A 101 0.07 0.58 16.87
C ILE A 101 -1.28 0.10 16.37
N PHE A 102 -1.47 0.17 15.07
CA PHE A 102 -2.65 -0.28 14.36
C PHE A 102 -2.25 -1.20 13.21
N SER A 103 -2.94 -2.33 13.05
CA SER A 103 -2.71 -3.26 11.95
C SER A 103 -3.43 -2.78 10.69
N LEU A 104 -2.77 -2.93 9.56
CA LEU A 104 -3.27 -2.55 8.23
C LEU A 104 -3.19 -3.75 7.28
N ILE A 105 -4.02 -3.75 6.25
CA ILE A 105 -3.91 -4.71 5.14
C ILE A 105 -2.93 -4.23 4.05
N GLY A 106 -2.09 -3.29 4.41
CA GLY A 106 -1.05 -2.70 3.58
C GLY A 106 -0.91 -1.20 3.86
N SER A 107 0.31 -0.67 3.70
CA SER A 107 0.60 0.75 3.97
C SER A 107 -0.18 1.72 3.09
N LYS A 108 -0.57 1.33 1.88
CA LYS A 108 -1.38 2.16 0.99
C LYS A 108 -2.76 2.45 1.58
N GLU A 109 -3.42 1.42 2.11
CA GLU A 109 -4.72 1.55 2.78
C GLU A 109 -4.59 2.46 4.01
N GLY A 110 -3.55 2.23 4.82
CA GLY A 110 -3.28 3.05 6.00
C GLY A 110 -3.06 4.52 5.68
N LEU A 111 -2.27 4.82 4.64
CA LEU A 111 -2.02 6.21 4.20
C LEU A 111 -3.31 6.90 3.73
N ALA A 112 -4.12 6.22 2.92
CA ALA A 112 -5.39 6.78 2.44
C ALA A 112 -6.36 7.07 3.59
N ASN A 113 -6.47 6.16 4.56
CA ASN A 113 -7.33 6.37 5.72
C ASN A 113 -6.76 7.43 6.69
N PHE A 114 -5.44 7.49 6.85
CA PHE A 114 -4.80 8.48 7.71
C PHE A 114 -5.04 9.92 7.23
N ILE A 115 -4.96 10.15 5.92
CA ILE A 115 -5.30 11.45 5.33
C ILE A 115 -6.74 11.84 5.67
N ARG A 116 -7.69 10.92 5.55
CA ARG A 116 -9.11 11.17 5.87
C ARG A 116 -9.37 11.46 7.35
N VAL A 117 -8.50 10.98 8.24
CA VAL A 117 -8.57 11.27 9.68
C VAL A 117 -8.03 12.67 10.00
N LEU A 118 -7.02 13.12 9.25
CA LEU A 118 -6.36 14.40 9.49
C LEU A 118 -7.09 15.57 8.84
N ILE A 119 -7.74 15.34 7.71
CA ILE A 119 -8.34 16.39 6.90
C ILE A 119 -9.87 16.35 7.04
N ASN A 120 -10.46 17.49 7.33
CA ASN A 120 -11.90 17.62 7.37
C ASN A 120 -12.44 18.06 5.99
N PRO A 121 -13.06 17.16 5.20
CA PRO A 121 -13.56 17.49 3.87
C PRO A 121 -14.78 18.42 3.86
N THR A 122 -15.36 18.71 5.04
CA THR A 122 -16.60 19.51 5.16
C THR A 122 -16.37 20.98 5.47
N THR A 123 -15.14 21.39 5.74
CA THR A 123 -14.83 22.82 5.90
C THR A 123 -14.77 23.47 4.52
N VAL A 124 -15.86 24.14 4.16
CA VAL A 124 -15.97 24.98 2.95
C VAL A 124 -15.23 26.30 3.13
N ASP A 125 -14.52 26.48 4.25
CA ASP A 125 -13.80 27.69 4.57
C ASP A 125 -12.52 27.82 3.75
N GLU A 126 -12.14 29.06 3.50
CA GLU A 126 -11.04 29.48 2.63
C GLU A 126 -9.66 28.98 3.06
N ASP A 127 -9.51 28.51 4.28
CA ASP A 127 -8.33 27.83 4.81
C ASP A 127 -8.31 26.36 4.39
N LYS A 128 -8.06 26.11 3.10
CA LYS A 128 -7.89 24.75 2.58
C LYS A 128 -6.68 24.12 3.22
N GLU A 129 -6.88 22.97 3.85
CA GLU A 129 -5.78 22.16 4.34
C GLU A 129 -4.92 21.72 3.14
N ILE A 130 -3.61 21.95 3.23
CA ILE A 130 -2.67 21.66 2.16
C ILE A 130 -1.89 20.41 2.52
N ILE A 131 -1.91 19.41 1.65
CA ILE A 131 -1.04 18.24 1.74
C ILE A 131 0.07 18.36 0.70
N LEU A 132 1.32 18.36 1.17
CA LEU A 132 2.48 18.32 0.30
C LEU A 132 2.81 16.87 -0.06
N VAL A 133 2.89 16.59 -1.35
CA VAL A 133 3.31 15.30 -1.89
C VAL A 133 4.55 15.47 -2.76
N PRO A 134 5.51 14.50 -2.74
CA PRO A 134 6.69 14.60 -3.59
C PRO A 134 6.31 14.42 -5.07
N ASP A 135 6.96 15.21 -5.95
CA ASP A 135 6.87 15.06 -7.40
C ASP A 135 8.29 15.20 -8.00
N PRO A 136 8.88 14.12 -8.57
CA PRO A 136 8.31 12.79 -8.71
C PRO A 136 8.20 12.01 -7.39
N GLY A 137 7.14 11.22 -7.24
CA GLY A 137 6.86 10.43 -6.04
C GLY A 137 6.05 9.17 -6.33
N TYR A 138 5.59 8.52 -5.27
CA TYR A 138 4.73 7.35 -5.41
C TYR A 138 3.38 7.77 -5.99
N ALA A 139 3.03 7.20 -7.14
CA ALA A 139 1.87 7.63 -7.95
C ALA A 139 0.53 7.68 -7.17
N SER A 140 0.39 6.86 -6.12
CA SER A 140 -0.84 6.84 -5.33
C SER A 140 -1.00 8.03 -4.39
N TYR A 141 0.07 8.74 -4.03
CA TYR A 141 -0.03 9.87 -3.10
C TYR A 141 -0.95 10.97 -3.64
N LYS A 142 -0.75 11.33 -4.91
CA LYS A 142 -1.56 12.35 -5.58
C LYS A 142 -3.04 11.99 -5.61
N GLU A 143 -3.36 10.71 -5.84
CA GLU A 143 -4.74 10.24 -5.90
C GLU A 143 -5.40 10.09 -4.51
N MET A 144 -4.60 9.93 -3.46
CA MET A 144 -5.10 9.86 -2.09
C MET A 144 -5.51 11.21 -1.52
N VAL A 145 -4.96 12.31 -2.06
CA VAL A 145 -5.18 13.68 -1.56
C VAL A 145 -6.17 14.48 -2.41
N LYS A 146 -6.68 13.93 -3.50
CA LYS A 146 -7.78 14.47 -4.28
C LYS A 146 -9.11 14.21 -3.59
#